data_34427e1bbac484422740a184d4823d05
#
_entry.id   34427e1bbac484422740a184d4823d05
#
_cell.length_a   1.000
_cell.length_b   1.000
_cell.length_c   1.000
_cell.angle_alpha   90.00
_cell.angle_beta   90.00
_cell.angle_gamma   90.00
#
_symmetry.space_group_name_H-M   'P 1'
#
loop_
_entity.id
_entity.type
_entity.pdbx_description
1 polymer ?
#
loop_
_entity_poly.entity_id
_entity_poly.type
_entity_poly.pdbx_seq_one_letter_code
_entity_poly.pdbx_strand_id
1 'polypeptide(L)'
;MERIAVVGRGGTGKTSLTALLAKHFIEKGETPILLVDLDPDMNLAEMVGVDLEAEGRSTVSELLLDTMERESDGTDRPQPFPIEKLEARIWAEGLFEGHGFDLISLGVKWGAGCYCTPNKALRMALEGMLRSYSHVVIDSPAGLEQLNRRVTPEVDDVIDIIDPSNKAFEHVRRTRRLLDQLELRHKRFYVVGNYRFPEDWEAEVEGRTGEKYLGKIAQDPSLAERVLRGESLLDLPPDSPACRSAAAIFSKAGY
;
A
#
# COMPACT_ATOMS: atom_id res chain seq x y z
N MET A 1 -10.88 -4.10 -12.32
CA MET A 1 -9.87 -4.27 -11.25
C MET A 1 -8.79 -3.21 -11.46
N GLU A 2 -8.56 -2.41 -10.46
CA GLU A 2 -7.56 -1.33 -10.49
C GLU A 2 -6.62 -1.50 -9.29
N ARG A 3 -5.32 -1.54 -9.53
CA ARG A 3 -4.27 -1.70 -8.51
C ARG A 3 -3.53 -0.38 -8.38
N ILE A 4 -3.57 0.21 -7.20
CA ILE A 4 -2.99 1.52 -6.91
C ILE A 4 -1.91 1.36 -5.86
N ALA A 5 -0.67 1.70 -6.19
CA ALA A 5 0.44 1.69 -5.24
C ALA A 5 0.73 3.12 -4.75
N VAL A 6 0.65 3.33 -3.46
CA VAL A 6 1.06 4.58 -2.81
C VAL A 6 2.51 4.44 -2.35
N VAL A 7 3.36 5.29 -2.86
CA VAL A 7 4.81 5.27 -2.61
C VAL A 7 5.28 6.64 -2.11
N GLY A 8 6.53 6.73 -1.67
CA GLY A 8 7.12 7.98 -1.19
C GLY A 8 8.17 7.73 -0.12
N ARG A 9 8.88 8.76 0.26
CA ARG A 9 9.89 8.68 1.33
C ARG A 9 9.26 8.45 2.71
N GLY A 10 10.06 7.97 3.65
CA GLY A 10 9.62 7.88 5.06
C GLY A 10 9.10 9.23 5.59
N GLY A 11 7.97 9.21 6.28
CA GLY A 11 7.38 10.40 6.90
C GLY A 11 6.69 11.38 5.95
N THR A 12 6.45 11.05 4.66
CA THR A 12 5.73 11.93 3.74
C THR A 12 4.22 11.84 3.85
N GLY A 13 3.67 10.80 4.49
CA GLY A 13 2.22 10.59 4.66
C GLY A 13 1.63 9.54 3.73
N LYS A 14 2.42 8.54 3.27
CA LYS A 14 1.94 7.44 2.43
C LYS A 14 0.72 6.73 3.02
N THR A 15 0.87 6.21 4.23
CA THR A 15 -0.17 5.45 4.93
C THR A 15 -1.43 6.29 5.15
N SER A 16 -1.26 7.59 5.50
CA SER A 16 -2.41 8.50 5.61
C SER A 16 -3.10 8.72 4.26
N LEU A 17 -2.34 8.87 3.16
CA LEU A 17 -2.91 8.98 1.82
C LEU A 17 -3.63 7.70 1.40
N THR A 18 -3.07 6.53 1.74
CA THR A 18 -3.70 5.22 1.52
C THR A 18 -5.03 5.11 2.26
N ALA A 19 -5.08 5.49 3.54
CA ALA A 19 -6.31 5.50 4.32
C ALA A 19 -7.36 6.50 3.76
N LEU A 20 -6.94 7.69 3.32
CA LEU A 20 -7.83 8.66 2.67
C LEU A 20 -8.37 8.15 1.32
N LEU A 21 -7.56 7.40 0.55
CA LEU A 21 -8.02 6.79 -0.69
C LEU A 21 -9.03 5.67 -0.41
N ALA A 22 -8.78 4.84 0.61
CA ALA A 22 -9.74 3.85 1.07
C ALA A 22 -11.08 4.50 1.46
N LYS A 23 -11.04 5.56 2.28
CA LYS A 23 -12.23 6.33 2.64
C LYS A 23 -12.98 6.86 1.43
N HIS A 24 -12.28 7.40 0.45
CA HIS A 24 -12.86 7.93 -0.78
C HIS A 24 -13.66 6.85 -1.55
N PHE A 25 -13.09 5.66 -1.75
CA PHE A 25 -13.81 4.56 -2.41
C PHE A 25 -15.00 4.06 -1.59
N ILE A 26 -14.86 3.97 -0.27
CA ILE A 26 -15.97 3.59 0.63
C ILE A 26 -17.12 4.59 0.51
N GLU A 27 -16.85 5.90 0.54
CA GLU A 27 -17.86 6.96 0.41
C GLU A 27 -18.53 6.97 -0.97
N LYS A 28 -17.83 6.55 -2.03
CA LYS A 28 -18.41 6.37 -3.36
C LYS A 28 -19.21 5.06 -3.51
N GLY A 29 -19.16 4.16 -2.53
CA GLY A 29 -19.80 2.84 -2.60
C GLY A 29 -19.07 1.86 -3.53
N GLU A 30 -17.82 2.11 -3.86
CA GLU A 30 -16.98 1.25 -4.71
C GLU A 30 -16.30 0.15 -3.86
N THR A 31 -17.09 -0.65 -3.17
CA THR A 31 -16.67 -1.63 -2.16
C THR A 31 -17.09 -3.06 -2.52
N PRO A 32 -16.48 -4.12 -1.91
CA PRO A 32 -15.31 -4.05 -1.04
C PRO A 32 -14.02 -3.72 -1.80
N ILE A 33 -13.10 -3.05 -1.11
CA ILE A 33 -11.73 -2.80 -1.58
C ILE A 33 -10.74 -3.65 -0.79
N LEU A 34 -9.61 -4.02 -1.38
CA LEU A 34 -8.52 -4.66 -0.64
C LEU A 34 -7.42 -3.65 -0.33
N LEU A 35 -7.10 -3.52 0.94
CA LEU A 35 -5.94 -2.80 1.43
C LEU A 35 -4.78 -3.78 1.65
N VAL A 36 -3.61 -3.43 1.15
CA VAL A 36 -2.40 -4.26 1.29
C VAL A 36 -1.31 -3.42 1.95
N ASP A 37 -0.97 -3.77 3.18
CA ASP A 37 0.11 -3.12 3.92
C ASP A 37 1.43 -3.85 3.71
N LEU A 38 2.37 -3.21 3.01
CA LEU A 38 3.72 -3.73 2.76
C LEU A 38 4.76 -3.17 3.72
N ASP A 39 4.39 -2.19 4.56
CA ASP A 39 5.33 -1.60 5.50
C ASP A 39 5.56 -2.56 6.68
N PRO A 40 6.82 -2.86 7.04
CA PRO A 40 7.11 -3.66 8.22
C PRO A 40 6.52 -3.12 9.53
N ASP A 41 6.30 -1.82 9.60
CA ASP A 41 5.74 -1.17 10.79
C ASP A 41 4.21 -1.34 10.90
N MET A 42 3.54 -1.86 9.85
CA MET A 42 2.11 -2.21 9.81
C MET A 42 1.15 -1.09 10.26
N ASN A 43 1.49 0.15 9.92
CA ASN A 43 0.74 1.32 10.39
C ASN A 43 -0.63 1.49 9.72
N LEU A 44 -0.89 0.82 8.59
CA LEU A 44 -2.13 1.00 7.85
C LEU A 44 -3.33 0.46 8.63
N ALA A 45 -3.17 -0.68 9.31
CA ALA A 45 -4.23 -1.28 10.13
C ALA A 45 -4.75 -0.28 11.18
N GLU A 46 -3.85 0.31 11.97
CA GLU A 46 -4.21 1.33 12.96
C GLU A 46 -4.90 2.53 12.31
N MET A 47 -4.38 3.03 11.18
CA MET A 47 -4.96 4.19 10.48
C MET A 47 -6.34 3.96 9.90
N VAL A 48 -6.73 2.70 9.67
CA VAL A 48 -8.11 2.35 9.27
C VAL A 48 -8.93 1.78 10.43
N GLY A 49 -8.41 1.83 11.66
CA GLY A 49 -9.12 1.47 12.88
C GLY A 49 -9.19 -0.03 13.15
N VAL A 50 -8.20 -0.79 12.67
CA VAL A 50 -8.12 -2.25 12.83
C VAL A 50 -6.95 -2.60 13.76
N ASP A 51 -7.24 -3.37 14.80
CA ASP A 51 -6.25 -4.05 15.62
C ASP A 51 -6.16 -5.52 15.16
N LEU A 52 -5.18 -5.85 14.34
CA LEU A 52 -5.02 -7.20 13.77
C LEU A 52 -4.82 -8.27 14.84
N GLU A 53 -4.13 -7.94 15.96
CA GLU A 53 -3.90 -8.88 17.06
C GLU A 53 -5.22 -9.18 17.79
N ALA A 54 -6.01 -8.15 18.11
CA ALA A 54 -7.32 -8.31 18.72
C ALA A 54 -8.30 -9.07 17.82
N GLU A 55 -8.18 -8.91 16.50
CA GLU A 55 -8.95 -9.64 15.48
C GLU A 55 -8.43 -11.06 15.22
N GLY A 56 -7.34 -11.46 15.88
CA GLY A 56 -6.73 -12.79 15.71
C GLY A 56 -6.17 -13.02 14.30
N ARG A 57 -5.71 -11.96 13.63
CA ARG A 57 -5.17 -12.04 12.27
C ARG A 57 -3.66 -12.12 12.28
N SER A 58 -3.12 -13.05 11.49
CA SER A 58 -1.69 -13.22 11.30
C SER A 58 -1.19 -12.42 10.09
N THR A 59 0.06 -11.99 10.15
CA THR A 59 0.69 -11.42 8.97
C THR A 59 0.97 -12.48 7.91
N VAL A 60 1.00 -12.08 6.65
CA VAL A 60 1.29 -13.00 5.53
C VAL A 60 2.69 -13.62 5.67
N SER A 61 3.65 -12.88 6.24
CA SER A 61 5.00 -13.38 6.51
C SER A 61 5.01 -14.50 7.57
N GLU A 62 4.23 -14.37 8.63
CA GLU A 62 4.08 -15.42 9.66
C GLU A 62 3.45 -16.67 9.07
N LEU A 63 2.37 -16.53 8.30
CA LEU A 63 1.69 -17.64 7.64
C LEU A 63 2.61 -18.38 6.66
N LEU A 64 3.43 -17.64 5.93
CA LEU A 64 4.40 -18.23 5.02
C LEU A 64 5.46 -19.05 5.79
N LEU A 65 6.04 -18.48 6.86
CA LEU A 65 7.05 -19.16 7.67
C LEU A 65 6.49 -20.43 8.31
N ASP A 66 5.34 -20.34 8.96
CA ASP A 66 4.69 -21.47 9.59
C ASP A 66 4.28 -22.56 8.57
N THR A 67 3.88 -22.17 7.37
CA THR A 67 3.62 -23.11 6.28
C THR A 67 4.91 -23.81 5.82
N MET A 68 6.02 -23.09 5.74
CA MET A 68 7.33 -23.70 5.42
C MET A 68 7.79 -24.68 6.48
N GLU A 69 7.64 -24.34 7.76
CA GLU A 69 8.05 -25.21 8.89
C GLU A 69 7.21 -26.48 8.96
N ARG A 70 5.90 -26.39 8.80
CA ARG A 70 4.97 -27.54 8.84
C ARG A 70 5.15 -28.52 7.69
N GLU A 71 5.54 -28.03 6.51
CA GLU A 71 5.73 -28.86 5.32
C GLU A 71 7.17 -29.37 5.15
N SER A 72 8.08 -28.98 6.06
CA SER A 72 9.45 -29.48 6.05
C SER A 72 9.47 -30.93 6.58
N ASP A 73 9.89 -31.87 5.74
CA ASP A 73 10.08 -33.29 6.12
C ASP A 73 11.46 -33.57 6.78
N GLY A 74 12.23 -32.51 7.06
CA GLY A 74 13.58 -32.60 7.62
C GLY A 74 14.64 -33.12 6.64
N THR A 75 14.30 -33.27 5.36
CA THR A 75 15.26 -33.67 4.31
C THR A 75 15.75 -32.46 3.54
N ASP A 76 16.99 -32.49 3.06
CA ASP A 76 17.56 -31.45 2.18
C ASP A 76 17.01 -31.50 0.73
N ARG A 77 15.96 -32.27 0.48
CA ARG A 77 15.38 -32.38 -0.87
C ARG A 77 14.50 -31.18 -1.16
N PRO A 78 14.66 -30.52 -2.33
CA PRO A 78 13.74 -29.47 -2.74
C PRO A 78 12.32 -30.01 -2.87
N GLN A 79 11.43 -29.55 -2.00
CA GLN A 79 10.01 -29.86 -2.08
C GLN A 79 9.25 -28.75 -2.81
N PRO A 80 8.21 -29.05 -3.60
CA PRO A 80 7.34 -28.03 -4.15
C PRO A 80 6.69 -27.23 -3.01
N PHE A 81 6.74 -25.91 -3.09
CA PHE A 81 6.08 -25.08 -2.08
C PHE A 81 4.55 -25.23 -2.17
N PRO A 82 3.84 -25.47 -1.06
CA PRO A 82 2.38 -25.71 -1.07
C PRO A 82 1.59 -24.40 -1.21
N ILE A 83 1.56 -23.83 -2.40
CA ILE A 83 0.95 -22.52 -2.71
C ILE A 83 -0.53 -22.50 -2.33
N GLU A 84 -1.28 -23.53 -2.68
CA GLU A 84 -2.71 -23.64 -2.38
C GLU A 84 -3.01 -23.64 -0.86
N LYS A 85 -2.15 -24.28 -0.06
CA LYS A 85 -2.27 -24.23 1.40
C LYS A 85 -1.98 -22.83 1.94
N LEU A 86 -0.95 -22.17 1.42
CA LEU A 86 -0.64 -20.79 1.80
C LEU A 86 -1.79 -19.85 1.43
N GLU A 87 -2.32 -19.97 0.22
CA GLU A 87 -3.47 -19.19 -0.23
C GLU A 87 -4.69 -19.38 0.70
N ALA A 88 -5.04 -20.62 0.98
CA ALA A 88 -6.15 -20.94 1.90
C ALA A 88 -5.93 -20.34 3.30
N ARG A 89 -4.70 -20.37 3.80
CA ARG A 89 -4.37 -19.78 5.10
C ARG A 89 -4.41 -18.24 5.07
N ILE A 90 -3.94 -17.60 4.01
CA ILE A 90 -4.05 -16.14 3.87
C ILE A 90 -5.52 -15.72 3.91
N TRP A 91 -6.41 -16.43 3.22
CA TRP A 91 -7.85 -16.17 3.28
C TRP A 91 -8.44 -16.39 4.68
N ALA A 92 -8.08 -17.47 5.36
CA ALA A 92 -8.69 -17.84 6.64
C ALA A 92 -8.11 -17.08 7.84
N GLU A 93 -6.79 -16.89 7.86
CA GLU A 93 -6.04 -16.43 9.03
C GLU A 93 -5.41 -15.04 8.83
N GLY A 94 -5.15 -14.62 7.58
CA GLY A 94 -4.45 -13.37 7.26
C GLY A 94 -5.35 -12.22 6.86
N LEU A 95 -6.51 -12.52 6.25
CA LEU A 95 -7.44 -11.51 5.78
C LEU A 95 -8.31 -10.99 6.93
N PHE A 96 -8.28 -9.69 7.17
CA PHE A 96 -9.31 -9.00 7.92
C PHE A 96 -10.42 -8.58 6.95
N GLU A 97 -11.66 -8.97 7.24
CA GLU A 97 -12.85 -8.59 6.48
C GLU A 97 -13.62 -7.53 7.26
N GLY A 98 -13.64 -6.30 6.74
CA GLY A 98 -14.26 -5.14 7.36
C GLY A 98 -15.48 -4.62 6.62
N HIS A 99 -16.07 -3.55 7.15
CA HIS A 99 -17.21 -2.91 6.51
C HIS A 99 -16.75 -1.97 5.38
N GLY A 100 -16.80 -2.48 4.14
CA GLY A 100 -16.44 -1.73 2.93
C GLY A 100 -14.99 -1.90 2.50
N PHE A 101 -14.13 -2.50 3.31
CA PHE A 101 -12.76 -2.86 2.94
C PHE A 101 -12.31 -4.13 3.63
N ASP A 102 -11.39 -4.82 2.99
CA ASP A 102 -10.64 -5.91 3.56
C ASP A 102 -9.16 -5.51 3.65
N LEU A 103 -8.41 -6.11 4.57
CA LEU A 103 -7.02 -5.74 4.83
C LEU A 103 -6.15 -6.98 4.98
N ILE A 104 -4.99 -6.95 4.34
CA ILE A 104 -3.89 -7.87 4.63
C ILE A 104 -2.62 -7.10 4.96
N SER A 105 -1.85 -7.58 5.93
CA SER A 105 -0.55 -7.03 6.29
C SER A 105 0.57 -8.02 5.96
N LEU A 106 1.61 -7.56 5.26
CA LEU A 106 2.73 -8.46 4.95
C LEU A 106 3.59 -8.79 6.16
N GLY A 107 3.72 -7.87 7.10
CA GLY A 107 4.52 -8.05 8.30
C GLY A 107 6.03 -7.94 8.07
N VAL A 108 6.79 -8.30 9.10
CA VAL A 108 8.24 -8.10 9.19
C VAL A 108 9.02 -9.01 8.23
N LYS A 109 10.20 -8.55 7.82
CA LYS A 109 11.17 -9.33 7.03
C LYS A 109 11.64 -10.57 7.79
N TRP A 110 11.77 -11.66 7.05
CA TRP A 110 12.33 -12.92 7.55
C TRP A 110 13.84 -12.84 7.74
N GLY A 111 14.39 -13.80 8.52
CA GLY A 111 15.82 -13.89 8.83
C GLY A 111 16.76 -14.12 7.63
N ALA A 112 17.99 -14.47 7.88
CA ALA A 112 19.00 -14.68 6.83
C ALA A 112 18.68 -15.89 5.94
N GLY A 113 18.75 -15.72 4.61
CA GLY A 113 18.54 -16.82 3.65
C GLY A 113 18.15 -16.35 2.25
N CYS A 114 18.08 -17.29 1.30
CA CYS A 114 17.59 -17.02 -0.04
C CYS A 114 16.06 -17.22 -0.10
N TYR A 115 15.32 -16.15 -0.31
CA TYR A 115 13.84 -16.16 -0.32
C TYR A 115 13.22 -16.13 -1.72
N CYS A 116 13.95 -16.50 -2.75
CA CYS A 116 13.44 -16.46 -4.13
C CYS A 116 12.20 -17.34 -4.32
N THR A 117 12.25 -18.59 -3.86
CA THR A 117 11.10 -19.53 -3.95
C THR A 117 9.93 -19.11 -3.06
N PRO A 118 10.12 -18.79 -1.76
CA PRO A 118 9.05 -18.28 -0.91
C PRO A 118 8.38 -17.01 -1.44
N ASN A 119 9.16 -16.04 -1.93
CA ASN A 119 8.60 -14.81 -2.50
C ASN A 119 7.77 -15.08 -3.78
N LYS A 120 8.21 -16.04 -4.62
CA LYS A 120 7.44 -16.44 -5.80
C LYS A 120 6.12 -17.11 -5.40
N ALA A 121 6.17 -18.02 -4.44
CA ALA A 121 4.99 -18.70 -3.91
C ALA A 121 4.00 -17.71 -3.30
N LEU A 122 4.50 -16.78 -2.49
CA LEU A 122 3.69 -15.72 -1.90
C LEU A 122 2.99 -14.86 -2.98
N ARG A 123 3.73 -14.42 -3.99
CA ARG A 123 3.14 -13.65 -5.10
C ARG A 123 2.06 -14.43 -5.83
N MET A 124 2.26 -15.74 -6.06
CA MET A 124 1.26 -16.58 -6.71
C MET A 124 -0.01 -16.75 -5.84
N ALA A 125 0.16 -16.94 -4.53
CA ALA A 125 -0.96 -17.03 -3.59
C ALA A 125 -1.76 -15.71 -3.52
N LEU A 126 -1.07 -14.58 -3.47
CA LEU A 126 -1.73 -13.27 -3.43
C LEU A 126 -2.40 -12.88 -4.74
N GLU A 127 -1.88 -13.31 -5.90
CA GLU A 127 -2.42 -12.94 -7.21
C GLU A 127 -3.88 -13.39 -7.38
N GLY A 128 -4.25 -14.57 -6.86
CA GLY A 128 -5.63 -15.04 -6.83
C GLY A 128 -6.53 -14.09 -6.04
N MET A 129 -6.10 -13.73 -4.84
CA MET A 129 -6.82 -12.81 -3.95
C MET A 129 -6.98 -11.41 -4.58
N LEU A 130 -5.90 -10.84 -5.11
CA LEU A 130 -5.95 -9.51 -5.74
C LEU A 130 -7.00 -9.41 -6.85
N ARG A 131 -7.22 -10.49 -7.60
CA ARG A 131 -8.21 -10.54 -8.71
C ARG A 131 -9.66 -10.53 -8.23
N SER A 132 -9.91 -10.82 -6.97
CA SER A 132 -11.27 -10.88 -6.41
C SER A 132 -11.84 -9.50 -6.07
N TYR A 133 -11.02 -8.44 -6.12
CA TYR A 133 -11.41 -7.07 -5.77
C TYR A 133 -11.43 -6.15 -6.98
N SER A 134 -12.37 -5.19 -6.97
CA SER A 134 -12.43 -4.13 -7.98
C SER A 134 -11.29 -3.14 -7.82
N HIS A 135 -10.96 -2.81 -6.58
CA HIS A 135 -9.88 -1.90 -6.22
C HIS A 135 -8.95 -2.56 -5.21
N VAL A 136 -7.64 -2.44 -5.45
CA VAL A 136 -6.58 -2.87 -4.54
C VAL A 136 -5.69 -1.66 -4.28
N VAL A 137 -5.61 -1.22 -3.04
CA VAL A 137 -4.76 -0.10 -2.62
C VAL A 137 -3.61 -0.62 -1.79
N ILE A 138 -2.40 -0.33 -2.25
CA ILE A 138 -1.17 -0.88 -1.69
C ILE A 138 -0.37 0.23 -1.01
N ASP A 139 -0.23 0.15 0.31
CA ASP A 139 0.70 1.00 1.07
C ASP A 139 2.11 0.41 0.98
N SER A 140 3.00 1.11 0.31
CA SER A 140 4.35 0.61 0.05
C SER A 140 5.36 1.23 1.03
N PRO A 141 6.33 0.47 1.54
CA PRO A 141 7.46 1.05 2.26
C PRO A 141 8.24 2.02 1.37
N ALA A 142 9.25 2.66 1.89
CA ALA A 142 10.08 3.64 1.16
C ALA A 142 10.89 3.03 -0.03
N GLY A 143 10.32 2.05 -0.74
CA GLY A 143 10.92 1.38 -1.90
C GLY A 143 9.95 0.44 -2.59
N LEU A 144 10.16 0.21 -3.90
CA LEU A 144 9.28 -0.61 -4.75
C LEU A 144 9.66 -2.09 -4.80
N GLU A 145 10.82 -2.47 -4.23
CA GLU A 145 11.34 -3.84 -4.34
C GLU A 145 10.41 -4.87 -3.71
N GLN A 146 9.75 -4.51 -2.61
CA GLN A 146 8.80 -5.40 -1.94
C GLN A 146 7.57 -5.66 -2.80
N LEU A 147 7.05 -4.61 -3.45
CA LEU A 147 5.88 -4.69 -4.32
C LEU A 147 6.10 -5.72 -5.43
N ASN A 148 7.16 -5.57 -6.21
CA ASN A 148 7.46 -6.47 -7.32
C ASN A 148 7.80 -7.90 -6.86
N ARG A 149 8.59 -8.03 -5.80
CA ARG A 149 9.07 -9.35 -5.37
C ARG A 149 8.00 -10.18 -4.67
N ARG A 150 7.05 -9.54 -3.97
CA ARG A 150 6.15 -10.22 -3.03
C ARG A 150 4.69 -10.16 -3.37
N VAL A 151 4.24 -9.12 -4.08
CA VAL A 151 2.82 -8.88 -4.30
C VAL A 151 2.43 -9.02 -5.76
N THR A 152 2.89 -8.12 -6.62
CA THR A 152 2.47 -8.11 -8.02
C THR A 152 3.55 -7.53 -8.93
N PRO A 153 3.68 -8.04 -10.18
CA PRO A 153 4.56 -7.46 -11.17
C PRO A 153 3.91 -6.29 -11.91
N GLU A 154 2.67 -5.95 -11.59
CA GLU A 154 1.94 -4.88 -12.26
C GLU A 154 1.00 -4.14 -11.33
N VAL A 155 0.91 -2.84 -11.53
CA VAL A 155 -0.08 -1.95 -10.94
C VAL A 155 -0.67 -1.07 -12.04
N ASP A 156 -1.87 -0.56 -11.85
CA ASP A 156 -2.43 0.40 -12.79
C ASP A 156 -1.83 1.78 -12.54
N ASP A 157 -1.80 2.20 -11.29
CA ASP A 157 -1.33 3.51 -10.90
C ASP A 157 -0.27 3.45 -9.80
N VAL A 158 0.68 4.37 -9.93
CA VAL A 158 1.63 4.69 -8.86
C VAL A 158 1.38 6.14 -8.44
N ILE A 159 1.14 6.35 -7.15
CA ILE A 159 0.98 7.68 -6.55
C ILE A 159 2.16 7.93 -5.62
N ASP A 160 3.08 8.82 -6.01
CA ASP A 160 4.24 9.19 -5.20
C ASP A 160 3.93 10.45 -4.37
N ILE A 161 3.79 10.28 -3.05
CA ILE A 161 3.57 11.41 -2.14
C ILE A 161 4.89 11.98 -1.67
N ILE A 162 5.07 13.30 -1.89
CA ILE A 162 6.32 14.00 -1.65
C ILE A 162 6.18 15.20 -0.71
N ASP A 163 7.26 15.56 -0.07
CA ASP A 163 7.47 16.85 0.60
C ASP A 163 8.16 17.86 -0.33
N PRO A 164 8.16 19.18 -0.05
CA PRO A 164 8.76 20.20 -0.93
C PRO A 164 10.29 20.25 -0.89
N SER A 165 10.98 19.17 -0.52
CA SER A 165 12.44 19.13 -0.48
C SER A 165 13.04 18.74 -1.82
N ASN A 166 14.26 19.22 -2.10
CA ASN A 166 15.00 18.81 -3.30
C ASN A 166 15.20 17.28 -3.36
N LYS A 167 15.43 16.65 -2.22
CA LYS A 167 15.56 15.18 -2.12
C LYS A 167 14.29 14.44 -2.50
N ALA A 168 13.12 15.04 -2.31
CA ALA A 168 11.86 14.42 -2.71
C ALA A 168 11.69 14.42 -4.25
N PHE A 169 12.07 15.47 -4.93
CA PHE A 169 12.08 15.50 -6.40
C PHE A 169 13.09 14.50 -7.01
N GLU A 170 14.25 14.34 -6.36
CA GLU A 170 15.21 13.30 -6.75
C GLU A 170 14.64 11.88 -6.51
N HIS A 171 13.87 11.71 -5.44
CA HIS A 171 13.17 10.46 -5.14
C HIS A 171 12.19 10.09 -6.25
N VAL A 172 11.34 11.01 -6.71
CA VAL A 172 10.40 10.76 -7.83
C VAL A 172 11.15 10.22 -9.05
N ARG A 173 12.23 10.91 -9.47
CA ARG A 173 13.05 10.45 -10.61
C ARG A 173 13.71 9.09 -10.37
N ARG A 174 14.09 8.79 -9.12
CA ARG A 174 14.62 7.47 -8.75
C ARG A 174 13.54 6.41 -8.78
N THR A 175 12.35 6.70 -8.26
CA THR A 175 11.19 5.81 -8.27
C THR A 175 10.84 5.40 -9.69
N ARG A 176 10.80 6.36 -10.63
CA ARG A 176 10.59 6.07 -12.07
C ARG A 176 11.62 5.10 -12.63
N ARG A 177 12.91 5.35 -12.40
CA ARG A 177 13.97 4.44 -12.86
C ARG A 177 13.87 3.05 -12.22
N LEU A 178 13.47 2.96 -10.95
CA LEU A 178 13.27 1.68 -10.27
C LEU A 178 12.10 0.89 -10.85
N LEU A 179 11.01 1.54 -11.24
CA LEU A 179 9.89 0.88 -11.94
C LEU A 179 10.38 0.16 -13.20
N ASP A 180 11.20 0.85 -14.02
CA ASP A 180 11.77 0.28 -15.24
C ASP A 180 12.76 -0.86 -14.92
N GLN A 181 13.66 -0.67 -13.96
CA GLN A 181 14.67 -1.68 -13.56
C GLN A 181 14.05 -2.94 -12.95
N LEU A 182 12.94 -2.79 -12.24
CA LEU A 182 12.22 -3.91 -11.63
C LEU A 182 11.22 -4.54 -12.59
N GLU A 183 11.09 -4.03 -13.82
CA GLU A 183 10.08 -4.45 -14.79
C GLU A 183 8.66 -4.43 -14.20
N LEU A 184 8.39 -3.50 -13.27
CA LEU A 184 7.08 -3.32 -12.67
C LEU A 184 6.22 -2.52 -13.65
N ARG A 185 5.29 -3.21 -14.30
CA ARG A 185 4.40 -2.58 -15.28
C ARG A 185 3.39 -1.67 -14.58
N HIS A 186 3.23 -0.47 -15.11
CA HIS A 186 2.24 0.50 -14.64
C HIS A 186 1.68 1.28 -15.83
N LYS A 187 0.46 1.82 -15.68
CA LYS A 187 -0.21 2.60 -16.71
C LYS A 187 0.00 4.10 -16.50
N ARG A 188 -0.13 4.55 -15.25
CA ARG A 188 -0.08 5.97 -14.87
C ARG A 188 0.85 6.17 -13.68
N PHE A 189 1.53 7.30 -13.66
CA PHE A 189 2.33 7.75 -12.53
C PHE A 189 1.91 9.16 -12.16
N TYR A 190 1.63 9.36 -10.89
CA TYR A 190 1.17 10.62 -10.34
C TYR A 190 2.04 11.08 -9.18
N VAL A 191 2.14 12.39 -9.01
CA VAL A 191 2.77 13.01 -7.86
C VAL A 191 1.71 13.74 -7.04
N VAL A 192 1.77 13.56 -5.72
CA VAL A 192 0.92 14.25 -4.73
C VAL A 192 1.82 14.96 -3.74
N GLY A 193 1.56 16.23 -3.47
CA GLY A 193 2.23 16.98 -2.41
C GLY A 193 1.64 16.65 -1.03
N ASN A 194 2.47 16.58 -0.01
CA ASN A 194 1.95 16.56 1.35
C ASN A 194 1.53 17.98 1.80
N TYR A 195 1.00 18.11 3.03
CA TYR A 195 0.49 19.38 3.57
C TYR A 195 1.52 20.53 3.62
N ARG A 196 2.82 20.23 3.52
CA ARG A 196 3.91 21.22 3.57
C ARG A 196 4.13 21.93 2.24
N PHE A 197 3.54 21.42 1.13
CA PHE A 197 3.69 22.06 -0.16
C PHE A 197 3.05 23.44 -0.17
N PRO A 198 3.68 24.43 -0.81
CA PRO A 198 3.03 25.70 -1.15
C PRO A 198 1.81 25.46 -2.04
N GLU A 199 0.92 26.43 -2.09
CA GLU A 199 -0.11 26.49 -3.13
C GLU A 199 0.54 26.78 -4.49
N ASP A 200 -0.13 26.43 -5.57
CA ASP A 200 0.25 26.78 -6.97
C ASP A 200 1.63 26.26 -7.42
N TRP A 201 2.07 25.11 -6.89
CA TRP A 201 3.34 24.51 -7.28
C TRP A 201 3.21 23.43 -8.38
N GLU A 202 2.09 23.37 -9.09
CA GLU A 202 1.85 22.37 -10.14
C GLU A 202 2.93 22.42 -11.23
N ALA A 203 3.15 23.61 -11.83
CA ALA A 203 4.15 23.78 -12.88
C ALA A 203 5.59 23.49 -12.41
N GLU A 204 5.93 23.85 -11.17
CA GLU A 204 7.24 23.57 -10.56
C GLU A 204 7.44 22.06 -10.36
N VAL A 205 6.43 21.36 -9.85
CA VAL A 205 6.52 19.90 -9.62
C VAL A 205 6.63 19.16 -10.95
N GLU A 206 5.75 19.47 -11.91
CA GLU A 206 5.76 18.84 -13.22
C GLU A 206 7.04 19.16 -14.00
N GLY A 207 7.51 20.41 -13.96
CA GLY A 207 8.77 20.81 -14.59
C GLY A 207 10.00 20.10 -14.02
N ARG A 208 10.01 19.80 -12.73
CA ARG A 208 11.14 19.13 -12.04
C ARG A 208 11.10 17.62 -12.11
N THR A 209 9.91 17.03 -12.16
CA THR A 209 9.73 15.57 -12.13
C THR A 209 9.44 14.98 -13.50
N GLY A 210 8.81 15.74 -14.40
CA GLY A 210 8.25 15.25 -15.65
C GLY A 210 6.95 14.46 -15.49
N GLU A 211 6.38 14.45 -14.26
CA GLU A 211 5.21 13.63 -13.92
C GLU A 211 4.01 14.51 -13.56
N LYS A 212 2.80 14.00 -13.82
CA LYS A 212 1.56 14.72 -13.55
C LYS A 212 1.35 14.94 -12.05
N TYR A 213 1.19 16.20 -11.66
CA TYR A 213 0.88 16.59 -10.29
C TYR A 213 -0.63 16.71 -10.07
N LEU A 214 -1.15 15.98 -9.10
CA LEU A 214 -2.58 15.97 -8.82
C LEU A 214 -3.03 17.05 -7.82
N GLY A 215 -2.08 17.61 -7.06
CA GLY A 215 -2.34 18.56 -5.99
C GLY A 215 -1.67 18.17 -4.70
N LYS A 216 -2.02 18.84 -3.62
CA LYS A 216 -1.48 18.55 -2.28
C LYS A 216 -2.58 18.21 -1.29
N ILE A 217 -2.26 17.41 -0.29
CA ILE A 217 -3.12 17.21 0.87
C ILE A 217 -3.07 18.46 1.74
N ALA A 218 -4.23 18.98 2.08
CA ALA A 218 -4.33 20.15 2.95
C ALA A 218 -3.89 19.82 4.38
N GLN A 219 -3.35 20.83 5.07
CA GLN A 219 -3.09 20.70 6.51
C GLN A 219 -4.43 20.56 7.24
N ASP A 220 -4.51 19.52 8.09
CA ASP A 220 -5.72 19.20 8.85
C ASP A 220 -5.36 18.83 10.29
N PRO A 221 -5.69 19.70 11.27
CA PRO A 221 -5.43 19.41 12.67
C PRO A 221 -6.15 18.15 13.18
N SER A 222 -7.37 17.87 12.66
CA SER A 222 -8.14 16.69 13.06
C SER A 222 -7.48 15.40 12.60
N LEU A 223 -6.91 15.38 11.37
CA LEU A 223 -6.12 14.27 10.88
C LEU A 223 -4.89 14.05 11.77
N ALA A 224 -4.16 15.13 12.08
CA ALA A 224 -2.96 15.04 12.91
C ALA A 224 -3.27 14.51 14.31
N GLU A 225 -4.37 14.96 14.92
CA GLU A 225 -4.82 14.52 16.24
C GLU A 225 -5.20 13.03 16.23
N ARG A 226 -5.94 12.56 15.21
CA ARG A 226 -6.29 11.15 15.08
C ARG A 226 -5.09 10.25 14.93
N VAL A 227 -4.11 10.64 14.10
CA VAL A 227 -2.85 9.89 13.95
C VAL A 227 -2.10 9.81 15.28
N LEU A 228 -2.04 10.89 16.07
CA LEU A 228 -1.39 10.90 17.38
C LEU A 228 -2.10 10.01 18.42
N ARG A 229 -3.41 9.82 18.28
CA ARG A 229 -4.23 8.99 19.18
C ARG A 229 -4.42 7.56 18.73
N GLY A 230 -3.91 7.18 17.55
CA GLY A 230 -4.17 5.86 16.95
C GLY A 230 -5.65 5.67 16.57
N GLU A 231 -6.34 6.76 16.21
CA GLU A 231 -7.73 6.71 15.81
C GLU A 231 -7.88 6.59 14.28
N SER A 232 -8.91 5.88 13.84
CA SER A 232 -9.19 5.66 12.42
C SER A 232 -9.34 6.95 11.62
N LEU A 233 -8.63 7.06 10.50
CA LEU A 233 -8.82 8.14 9.53
C LEU A 233 -10.10 7.98 8.70
N LEU A 234 -10.70 6.79 8.67
CA LEU A 234 -11.99 6.58 8.01
C LEU A 234 -13.12 7.37 8.67
N ASP A 235 -12.97 7.70 9.96
CA ASP A 235 -13.94 8.49 10.72
C ASP A 235 -13.74 10.02 10.61
N LEU A 236 -12.77 10.47 9.80
CA LEU A 236 -12.64 11.90 9.53
C LEU A 236 -13.92 12.44 8.88
N PRO A 237 -14.40 13.63 9.28
CA PRO A 237 -15.53 14.25 8.61
C PRO A 237 -15.26 14.44 7.11
N PRO A 238 -16.23 14.13 6.22
CA PRO A 238 -16.04 14.27 4.77
C PRO A 238 -15.67 15.70 4.33
N ASP A 239 -16.11 16.70 5.11
CA ASP A 239 -15.84 18.10 4.89
C ASP A 239 -14.53 18.60 5.53
N SER A 240 -13.74 17.72 6.14
CA SER A 240 -12.43 18.08 6.69
C SER A 240 -11.47 18.53 5.57
N PRO A 241 -10.51 19.42 5.87
CA PRO A 241 -9.55 19.91 4.87
C PRO A 241 -8.81 18.78 4.14
N ALA A 242 -8.37 17.75 4.88
CA ALA A 242 -7.68 16.60 4.29
C ALA A 242 -8.59 15.80 3.36
N CYS A 243 -9.83 15.49 3.78
CA CYS A 243 -10.78 14.74 2.96
C CYS A 243 -11.15 15.49 1.69
N ARG A 244 -11.44 16.80 1.76
CA ARG A 244 -11.77 17.60 0.58
C ARG A 244 -10.62 17.69 -0.41
N SER A 245 -9.39 17.93 0.06
CA SER A 245 -8.22 17.98 -0.82
C SER A 245 -7.91 16.59 -1.42
N ALA A 246 -8.04 15.52 -0.65
CA ALA A 246 -7.87 14.15 -1.11
C ALA A 246 -8.92 13.81 -2.20
N ALA A 247 -10.19 14.10 -1.98
CA ALA A 247 -11.26 13.87 -2.96
C ALA A 247 -10.99 14.63 -4.28
N ALA A 248 -10.51 15.88 -4.23
CA ALA A 248 -10.14 16.63 -5.42
C ALA A 248 -8.96 15.99 -6.17
N ILE A 249 -7.94 15.51 -5.45
CA ILE A 249 -6.79 14.79 -6.00
C ILE A 249 -7.26 13.51 -6.69
N PHE A 250 -8.06 12.70 -6.02
CA PHE A 250 -8.53 11.42 -6.53
C PHE A 250 -9.46 11.57 -7.74
N SER A 251 -10.32 12.59 -7.74
CA SER A 251 -11.13 12.92 -8.91
C SER A 251 -10.29 13.33 -10.12
N LYS A 252 -9.16 14.05 -9.95
CA LYS A 252 -8.22 14.36 -11.04
C LYS A 252 -7.49 13.11 -11.57
N ALA A 253 -7.31 12.07 -10.76
CA ALA A 253 -6.78 10.79 -11.18
C ALA A 253 -7.82 9.93 -11.92
N GLY A 254 -9.11 10.22 -11.72
CA GLY A 254 -10.22 9.49 -12.34
C GLY A 254 -10.85 8.43 -11.42
N TYR A 255 -10.63 8.58 -10.12
CA TYR A 255 -11.24 7.75 -9.07
C TYR A 255 -12.52 8.34 -8.54
#